data_6e2290fd8b0141a882e90a73ca3b2e7e
#
_entry.id   6e2290fd8b0141a882e90a73ca3b2e7e
#
_cell.length_a   1.000
_cell.length_b   1.000
_cell.length_c   1.000
_cell.angle_alpha   90.00
_cell.angle_beta   90.00
_cell.angle_gamma   90.00
#
_symmetry.space_group_name_H-M   'P 1'
#
loop_
_entity.id
_entity.type
_entity.pdbx_description
1 polymer ?
#
loop_
_entity_poly.entity_id
_entity_poly.type
_entity_poly.pdbx_seq_one_letter_code
_entity_poly.pdbx_strand_id
1 'polypeptide(L)'
;MAWTILRPCHIYGPGSQLGCLPLHGRDPQLISKLRSGQPLQLVGGGHFLQQPILAADLAALILSAGESQATRGRVFCTAGPEIIESRDYYRIIADILEVDLCIKELPVDQHLSAHPETATFLCHRIYDLSKLRTAGVELPATPLAQGLRQHVESLLPG
;
A
#
# COMPACT_ATOMS: atom_id res chain seq x y z
N MET A 1 -12.56 12.21 27.94
CA MET A 1 -12.39 10.95 27.18
C MET A 1 -11.00 10.95 26.56
N ALA A 2 -10.20 9.90 26.76
CA ALA A 2 -8.89 9.77 26.10
C ALA A 2 -9.10 9.25 24.65
N TRP A 3 -8.47 9.87 23.67
CA TRP A 3 -8.56 9.48 22.28
C TRP A 3 -7.19 9.58 21.59
N THR A 4 -6.99 8.78 20.56
CA THR A 4 -5.86 8.84 19.64
C THR A 4 -6.41 8.65 18.24
N ILE A 5 -5.98 9.43 17.25
CA ILE A 5 -6.36 9.27 15.85
C ILE A 5 -5.16 8.78 15.07
N LEU A 6 -5.31 7.64 14.40
CA LEU A 6 -4.36 7.11 13.45
C LEU A 6 -4.88 7.31 12.03
N ARG A 7 -4.05 7.84 11.14
CA ARG A 7 -4.34 8.07 9.73
C ARG A 7 -3.48 7.11 8.89
N PRO A 8 -4.00 5.93 8.58
CA PRO A 8 -3.23 4.95 7.81
C PRO A 8 -3.12 5.35 6.34
N CYS A 9 -2.01 4.94 5.73
CA CYS A 9 -1.78 4.94 4.30
C CYS A 9 -2.52 3.78 3.62
N HIS A 10 -2.03 3.32 2.46
CA HIS A 10 -2.50 2.12 1.78
C HIS A 10 -2.28 0.87 2.65
N ILE A 11 -3.37 0.25 3.12
CA ILE A 11 -3.32 -0.98 3.93
C ILE A 11 -3.45 -2.19 2.98
N TYR A 12 -2.57 -3.17 3.13
CA TYR A 12 -2.60 -4.44 2.39
C TYR A 12 -2.43 -5.63 3.34
N GLY A 13 -2.78 -6.83 2.88
CA GLY A 13 -2.57 -8.06 3.65
C GLY A 13 -3.68 -9.10 3.43
N PRO A 14 -3.52 -10.32 3.99
CA PRO A 14 -4.51 -11.39 3.94
C PRO A 14 -5.92 -10.90 4.30
N GLY A 15 -6.93 -11.45 3.60
CA GLY A 15 -8.34 -11.04 3.76
C GLY A 15 -8.74 -9.83 2.92
N SER A 16 -7.84 -9.24 2.12
CA SER A 16 -8.15 -8.18 1.19
C SER A 16 -7.74 -8.54 -0.25
N GLN A 17 -8.13 -7.71 -1.21
CA GLN A 17 -7.68 -7.85 -2.60
C GLN A 17 -6.39 -7.09 -2.84
N LEU A 18 -5.57 -7.57 -3.79
CA LEU A 18 -4.35 -6.90 -4.24
C LEU A 18 -4.66 -5.67 -5.08
N GLY A 19 -3.79 -4.69 -5.02
CA GLY A 19 -3.83 -3.47 -5.81
C GLY A 19 -3.20 -2.29 -5.09
N CYS A 20 -2.64 -1.35 -5.84
CA CYS A 20 -1.97 -0.17 -5.33
C CYS A 20 -2.44 1.08 -6.08
N LEU A 21 -2.68 2.18 -5.36
CA LEU A 21 -3.00 3.46 -5.99
C LEU A 21 -1.82 3.97 -6.84
N PRO A 22 -2.05 4.85 -7.82
CA PRO A 22 -3.27 5.65 -8.02
C PRO A 22 -4.36 4.99 -8.86
N LEU A 23 -4.06 4.03 -9.71
CA LEU A 23 -5.03 3.54 -10.69
C LEU A 23 -5.87 2.37 -10.16
N HIS A 24 -5.19 1.48 -9.47
CA HIS A 24 -5.88 0.29 -9.03
C HIS A 24 -6.40 0.48 -7.62
N GLY A 25 -7.69 0.66 -7.54
CA GLY A 25 -8.40 0.03 -6.48
C GLY A 25 -8.01 -1.45 -6.42
N ARG A 26 -8.57 -2.16 -5.51
CA ARG A 26 -8.34 -3.59 -5.35
C ARG A 26 -8.89 -4.34 -6.55
N ASP A 27 -8.03 -5.14 -7.18
CA ASP A 27 -8.37 -5.91 -8.37
C ASP A 27 -8.41 -7.41 -8.06
N PRO A 28 -9.61 -8.02 -7.98
CA PRO A 28 -9.72 -9.45 -7.70
C PRO A 28 -9.14 -10.33 -8.83
N GLN A 29 -8.91 -9.76 -10.02
CA GLN A 29 -8.38 -10.47 -11.17
C GLN A 29 -6.86 -10.27 -11.34
N LEU A 30 -6.19 -9.53 -10.45
CA LEU A 30 -4.78 -9.17 -10.64
C LEU A 30 -3.88 -10.40 -10.85
N ILE A 31 -4.02 -11.43 -10.02
CA ILE A 31 -3.21 -12.66 -10.13
C ILE A 31 -3.44 -13.35 -11.49
N SER A 32 -4.70 -13.47 -11.93
CA SER A 32 -5.01 -14.10 -13.23
C SER A 32 -4.49 -13.29 -14.41
N LYS A 33 -4.56 -11.95 -14.34
CA LYS A 33 -4.01 -11.06 -15.36
C LYS A 33 -2.49 -11.21 -15.47
N LEU A 34 -1.77 -11.21 -14.33
CA LEU A 34 -0.33 -11.41 -14.31
C LEU A 34 0.06 -12.78 -14.87
N ARG A 35 -0.60 -13.86 -14.45
CA ARG A 35 -0.33 -15.23 -14.94
C ARG A 35 -0.63 -15.44 -16.42
N SER A 36 -1.57 -14.67 -16.97
CA SER A 36 -1.89 -14.72 -18.41
C SER A 36 -0.99 -13.81 -19.26
N GLY A 37 -0.03 -13.09 -18.64
CA GLY A 37 0.83 -12.13 -19.35
C GLY A 37 0.09 -10.88 -19.84
N GLN A 38 -1.09 -10.60 -19.32
CA GLN A 38 -1.86 -9.41 -19.69
C GLN A 38 -1.15 -8.17 -19.18
N PRO A 39 -0.87 -7.16 -20.04
CA PRO A 39 -0.25 -5.92 -19.60
C PRO A 39 -1.08 -5.20 -18.56
N LEU A 40 -0.44 -4.75 -17.48
CA LEU A 40 -1.06 -3.87 -16.49
C LEU A 40 -0.94 -2.43 -16.96
N GLN A 41 -2.07 -1.75 -17.07
CA GLN A 41 -2.10 -0.32 -17.36
C GLN A 41 -1.84 0.46 -16.07
N LEU A 42 -0.76 1.27 -16.04
CA LEU A 42 -0.44 2.11 -14.89
C LEU A 42 -0.38 3.58 -15.31
N VAL A 43 -1.08 4.44 -14.59
CA VAL A 43 -1.04 5.90 -14.83
C VAL A 43 0.37 6.43 -14.57
N GLY A 44 0.92 7.19 -15.51
CA GLY A 44 2.29 7.70 -15.44
C GLY A 44 3.32 6.58 -15.27
N GLY A 45 3.08 5.39 -15.88
CA GLY A 45 3.97 4.24 -15.77
C GLY A 45 4.11 3.67 -14.36
N GLY A 46 3.30 4.12 -13.40
CA GLY A 46 3.36 3.69 -12.01
C GLY A 46 4.48 4.32 -11.19
N HIS A 47 5.01 5.47 -11.60
CA HIS A 47 6.11 6.17 -10.89
C HIS A 47 5.66 6.99 -9.66
N PHE A 48 4.43 6.80 -9.19
CA PHE A 48 3.96 7.45 -7.97
C PHE A 48 4.49 6.74 -6.73
N LEU A 49 5.12 7.50 -5.82
CA LEU A 49 5.64 6.97 -4.57
C LEU A 49 4.50 6.62 -3.62
N GLN A 50 4.62 5.46 -2.98
CA GLN A 50 3.69 4.91 -2.00
C GLN A 50 4.47 4.37 -0.80
N GLN A 51 3.81 4.29 0.34
CA GLN A 51 4.38 3.74 1.58
C GLN A 51 3.38 2.77 2.23
N PRO A 52 3.12 1.60 1.61
CA PRO A 52 2.09 0.66 2.06
C PRO A 52 2.39 0.08 3.45
N ILE A 53 1.34 -0.22 4.23
CA ILE A 53 1.45 -0.85 5.55
C ILE A 53 0.74 -2.20 5.57
N LEU A 54 1.38 -3.22 6.11
CA LEU A 54 0.75 -4.52 6.35
C LEU A 54 -0.33 -4.39 7.42
N ALA A 55 -1.48 -5.02 7.21
CA ALA A 55 -2.60 -4.96 8.13
C ALA A 55 -2.24 -5.46 9.55
N ALA A 56 -1.41 -6.49 9.66
CA ALA A 56 -0.94 -7.02 10.94
C ALA A 56 -0.07 -5.99 11.69
N ASP A 57 0.85 -5.29 10.98
CA ASP A 57 1.67 -4.24 11.56
C ASP A 57 0.81 -3.05 12.03
N LEU A 58 -0.20 -2.69 11.24
CA LEU A 58 -1.14 -1.64 11.64
C LEU A 58 -1.92 -2.04 12.89
N ALA A 59 -2.36 -3.30 13.00
CA ALA A 59 -3.06 -3.79 14.18
C ALA A 59 -2.16 -3.74 15.42
N ALA A 60 -0.91 -4.18 15.34
CA ALA A 60 0.07 -4.07 16.42
C ALA A 60 0.29 -2.61 16.85
N LEU A 61 0.43 -1.70 15.86
CA LEU A 61 0.57 -0.28 16.12
C LEU A 61 -0.67 0.32 16.82
N ILE A 62 -1.88 -0.07 16.43
CA ILE A 62 -3.12 0.37 17.09
C ILE A 62 -3.13 -0.03 18.55
N LEU A 63 -2.76 -1.27 18.87
CA LEU A 63 -2.69 -1.77 20.25
C LEU A 63 -1.65 -1.00 21.05
N SER A 64 -0.43 -0.90 20.56
CA SER A 64 0.66 -0.14 21.20
C SER A 64 0.29 1.33 21.44
N ALA A 65 -0.33 1.98 20.45
CA ALA A 65 -0.78 3.35 20.57
C ALA A 65 -1.90 3.50 21.62
N GLY A 66 -2.79 2.51 21.73
CA GLY A 66 -3.87 2.51 22.71
C GLY A 66 -3.38 2.44 24.17
N GLU A 67 -2.28 1.76 24.41
CA GLU A 67 -1.64 1.61 25.72
C GLU A 67 -0.78 2.81 26.11
N SER A 68 -0.27 3.56 25.13
CA SER A 68 0.66 4.68 25.37
C SER A 68 -0.05 5.95 25.86
N GLN A 69 0.42 6.49 26.98
CA GLN A 69 -0.02 7.81 27.45
C GLN A 69 0.43 8.94 26.51
N ALA A 70 1.55 8.75 25.82
CA ALA A 70 2.15 9.76 24.93
C ALA A 70 1.35 9.98 23.63
N THR A 71 0.39 9.09 23.32
CA THR A 71 -0.46 9.21 22.13
C THR A 71 -1.78 9.92 22.39
N ARG A 72 -2.18 10.04 23.64
CA ARG A 72 -3.48 10.61 24.02
C ARG A 72 -3.67 12.05 23.53
N GLY A 73 -4.85 12.34 23.00
CA GLY A 73 -5.20 13.65 22.46
C GLY A 73 -4.43 14.04 21.20
N ARG A 74 -3.82 13.09 20.49
CA ARG A 74 -2.92 13.36 19.35
C ARG A 74 -3.34 12.61 18.09
N VAL A 75 -2.90 13.16 16.94
CA VAL A 75 -3.11 12.58 15.61
C VAL A 75 -1.76 12.15 15.03
N PHE A 76 -1.70 10.95 14.45
CA PHE A 76 -0.51 10.37 13.85
C PHE A 76 -0.82 9.83 12.45
N CYS A 77 0.10 10.03 11.51
CA CYS A 77 0.13 9.27 10.28
C CYS A 77 0.77 7.91 10.54
N THR A 78 0.30 6.87 9.84
CA THR A 78 0.86 5.52 9.95
C THR A 78 1.12 4.96 8.56
N ALA A 79 2.30 4.40 8.37
CA ALA A 79 2.74 3.81 7.10
C ALA A 79 3.75 2.70 7.36
N GLY A 80 4.00 1.88 6.34
CA GLY A 80 5.01 0.83 6.40
C GLY A 80 6.45 1.36 6.39
N PRO A 81 7.44 0.46 6.51
CA PRO A 81 8.83 0.84 6.63
C PRO A 81 9.46 1.35 5.32
N GLU A 82 8.88 0.99 4.17
CA GLU A 82 9.48 1.22 2.86
C GLU A 82 8.66 2.17 2.00
N ILE A 83 9.38 3.06 1.29
CA ILE A 83 8.82 3.92 0.25
C ILE A 83 9.20 3.32 -1.08
N ILE A 84 8.21 3.05 -1.94
CA ILE A 84 8.38 2.42 -3.24
C ILE A 84 7.62 3.19 -4.32
N GLU A 85 7.95 2.97 -5.58
CA GLU A 85 7.05 3.32 -6.67
C GLU A 85 5.87 2.33 -6.74
N SER A 86 4.68 2.79 -7.14
CA SER A 86 3.53 1.89 -7.24
C SER A 86 3.76 0.73 -8.23
N ARG A 87 4.60 0.91 -9.27
CA ARG A 87 5.03 -0.16 -10.17
C ARG A 87 5.83 -1.27 -9.48
N ASP A 88 6.60 -0.93 -8.44
CA ASP A 88 7.39 -1.91 -7.69
C ASP A 88 6.50 -2.83 -6.84
N TYR A 89 5.36 -2.34 -6.38
CA TYR A 89 4.35 -3.18 -5.73
C TYR A 89 3.91 -4.34 -6.66
N TYR A 90 3.66 -4.05 -7.95
CA TYR A 90 3.27 -5.08 -8.92
C TYR A 90 4.44 -5.95 -9.35
N ARG A 91 5.66 -5.40 -9.39
CA ARG A 91 6.87 -6.18 -9.69
C ARG A 91 7.11 -7.23 -8.61
N ILE A 92 7.03 -6.85 -7.33
CA ILE A 92 7.18 -7.80 -6.21
C ILE A 92 6.12 -8.92 -6.30
N ILE A 93 4.88 -8.61 -6.67
CA ILE A 93 3.84 -9.64 -6.86
C ILE A 93 4.18 -10.56 -8.04
N ALA A 94 4.64 -10.02 -9.16
CA ALA A 94 5.04 -10.82 -10.31
C ALA A 94 6.22 -11.74 -9.99
N ASP A 95 7.21 -11.25 -9.24
CA ASP A 95 8.35 -12.03 -8.76
C ASP A 95 7.90 -13.18 -7.83
N ILE A 96 6.93 -12.93 -6.93
CA ILE A 96 6.35 -13.96 -6.06
C ILE A 96 5.62 -15.04 -6.87
N LEU A 97 4.95 -14.64 -7.95
CA LEU A 97 4.21 -15.54 -8.84
C LEU A 97 5.10 -16.21 -9.91
N GLU A 98 6.39 -15.84 -9.98
CA GLU A 98 7.37 -16.31 -10.98
C GLU A 98 6.89 -16.04 -12.41
N VAL A 99 6.35 -14.85 -12.67
CA VAL A 99 5.87 -14.42 -13.99
C VAL A 99 6.47 -13.09 -14.41
N ASP A 100 6.56 -12.85 -15.72
CA ASP A 100 7.00 -11.57 -16.26
C ASP A 100 5.93 -10.48 -16.04
N LEU A 101 6.36 -9.28 -15.64
CA LEU A 101 5.50 -8.11 -15.53
C LEU A 101 5.58 -7.25 -16.80
N CYS A 102 4.49 -7.16 -17.54
CA CYS A 102 4.34 -6.21 -18.64
C CYS A 102 3.55 -4.99 -18.15
N ILE A 103 4.15 -3.80 -18.19
CA ILE A 103 3.49 -2.53 -17.83
C ILE A 103 3.23 -1.74 -19.11
N LYS A 104 1.99 -1.29 -19.28
CA LYS A 104 1.60 -0.30 -20.29
C LYS A 104 1.32 1.02 -19.60
N GLU A 105 2.07 2.04 -19.95
CA GLU A 105 1.83 3.39 -19.43
C GLU A 105 0.52 3.97 -19.95
N LEU A 106 -0.25 4.55 -19.04
CA LEU A 106 -1.36 5.44 -19.34
C LEU A 106 -0.94 6.87 -19.00
N PRO A 107 -0.82 7.78 -19.97
CA PRO A 107 -0.44 9.17 -19.72
C PRO A 107 -1.38 9.83 -18.70
N VAL A 108 -0.80 10.61 -17.77
CA VAL A 108 -1.54 11.25 -16.67
C VAL A 108 -2.63 12.18 -17.19
N ASP A 109 -2.34 12.97 -18.21
CA ASP A 109 -3.27 13.91 -18.84
C ASP A 109 -4.44 13.20 -19.53
N GLN A 110 -4.16 12.08 -20.22
CA GLN A 110 -5.19 11.25 -20.82
C GLN A 110 -6.11 10.65 -19.76
N HIS A 111 -5.54 10.13 -18.66
CA HIS A 111 -6.33 9.59 -17.55
C HIS A 111 -7.20 10.66 -16.91
N LEU A 112 -6.64 11.84 -16.60
CA LEU A 112 -7.36 12.95 -15.98
C LEU A 112 -8.47 13.51 -16.87
N SER A 113 -8.28 13.51 -18.19
CA SER A 113 -9.32 13.94 -19.13
C SER A 113 -10.55 13.03 -19.10
N ALA A 114 -10.35 11.72 -18.86
CA ALA A 114 -11.42 10.73 -18.75
C ALA A 114 -11.99 10.60 -17.31
N HIS A 115 -11.14 10.84 -16.31
CA HIS A 115 -11.44 10.61 -14.89
C HIS A 115 -10.94 11.77 -14.00
N PRO A 116 -11.50 13.00 -14.16
CA PRO A 116 -11.05 14.17 -13.41
C PRO A 116 -11.24 14.03 -11.90
N GLU A 117 -12.18 13.21 -11.45
CA GLU A 117 -12.43 12.89 -10.04
C GLU A 117 -11.25 12.19 -9.35
N THR A 118 -10.36 11.59 -10.13
CA THR A 118 -9.19 10.87 -9.60
C THR A 118 -7.98 11.75 -9.35
N ALA A 119 -8.03 13.05 -9.69
CA ALA A 119 -6.89 13.97 -9.60
C ALA A 119 -6.21 13.95 -8.22
N THR A 120 -6.99 13.84 -7.14
CA THR A 120 -6.47 13.79 -5.76
C THR A 120 -5.68 12.51 -5.43
N PHE A 121 -5.80 11.48 -6.27
CA PHE A 121 -5.07 10.23 -6.11
C PHE A 121 -3.75 10.20 -6.89
N LEU A 122 -3.55 11.10 -7.84
CA LEU A 122 -2.35 11.20 -8.67
C LEU A 122 -1.28 12.04 -7.98
N CYS A 123 -0.76 11.53 -6.86
CA CYS A 123 0.29 12.20 -6.09
C CYS A 123 1.20 11.18 -5.41
N HIS A 124 2.40 11.63 -5.05
CA HIS A 124 3.27 10.87 -4.14
C HIS A 124 2.67 10.85 -2.73
N ARG A 125 2.72 9.69 -2.07
CA ARG A 125 2.21 9.49 -0.71
C ARG A 125 3.31 8.97 0.19
N ILE A 126 4.04 9.90 0.79
CA ILE A 126 5.10 9.64 1.76
C ILE A 126 4.65 10.24 3.10
N TYR A 127 4.84 9.47 4.16
CA TYR A 127 4.36 9.83 5.50
C TYR A 127 5.53 9.99 6.46
N ASP A 128 5.55 11.09 7.18
CA ASP A 128 6.47 11.31 8.28
C ASP A 128 6.00 10.57 9.54
N LEU A 129 6.80 9.60 9.97
CA LEU A 129 6.55 8.79 11.16
C LEU A 129 7.35 9.26 12.40
N SER A 130 8.06 10.38 12.32
CA SER A 130 8.89 10.91 13.41
C SER A 130 8.09 11.14 14.69
N LYS A 131 6.85 11.61 14.54
CA LYS A 131 5.92 11.84 15.65
C LYS A 131 5.54 10.55 16.40
N LEU A 132 5.34 9.43 15.68
CA LEU A 132 5.11 8.11 16.28
C LEU A 132 6.35 7.62 17.01
N ARG A 133 7.52 7.73 16.38
CA ARG A 133 8.81 7.36 16.98
C ARG A 133 9.06 8.11 18.27
N THR A 134 8.83 9.43 18.28
CA THR A 134 8.98 10.27 19.47
C THR A 134 8.00 9.90 20.59
N ALA A 135 6.81 9.38 20.24
CA ALA A 135 5.84 8.90 21.22
C ALA A 135 6.18 7.50 21.77
N GLY A 136 7.27 6.88 21.35
CA GLY A 136 7.70 5.56 21.81
C GLY A 136 6.79 4.41 21.36
N VAL A 137 6.01 4.63 20.28
CA VAL A 137 5.16 3.60 19.70
C VAL A 137 6.01 2.72 18.80
N GLU A 138 5.80 1.41 18.88
CA GLU A 138 6.46 0.45 17.97
C GLU A 138 6.06 0.72 16.52
N LEU A 139 7.07 0.91 15.66
CA LEU A 139 6.83 1.21 14.26
C LEU A 139 6.68 -0.07 13.45
N PRO A 140 5.86 -0.04 12.37
CA PRO A 140 5.79 -1.12 11.41
C PRO A 140 7.17 -1.50 10.89
N ALA A 141 7.50 -2.79 10.86
CA ALA A 141 8.82 -3.29 10.51
C ALA A 141 8.82 -4.38 9.45
N THR A 142 7.66 -4.92 9.07
CA THR A 142 7.57 -5.99 8.08
C THR A 142 7.98 -5.48 6.69
N PRO A 143 9.04 -6.05 6.07
CA PRO A 143 9.43 -5.70 4.70
C PRO A 143 8.28 -5.94 3.73
N LEU A 144 8.10 -5.03 2.76
CA LEU A 144 6.98 -5.10 1.81
C LEU A 144 6.93 -6.44 1.06
N ALA A 145 8.07 -6.94 0.60
CA ALA A 145 8.15 -8.20 -0.12
C ALA A 145 7.67 -9.39 0.74
N GLN A 146 7.99 -9.38 2.04
CA GLN A 146 7.52 -10.41 2.97
C GLN A 146 6.00 -10.32 3.18
N GLY A 147 5.48 -9.13 3.41
CA GLY A 147 4.05 -8.93 3.61
C GLY A 147 3.23 -9.21 2.34
N LEU A 148 3.75 -8.86 1.16
CA LEU A 148 3.11 -9.19 -0.12
C LEU A 148 3.12 -10.70 -0.39
N ARG A 149 4.18 -11.41 -0.03
CA ARG A 149 4.21 -12.88 -0.14
C ARG A 149 3.08 -13.50 0.67
N GLN A 150 2.93 -13.14 1.94
CA GLN A 150 1.82 -13.61 2.79
C GLN A 150 0.46 -13.29 2.17
N HIS A 151 0.31 -12.10 1.61
CA HIS A 151 -0.94 -11.67 0.99
C HIS A 151 -1.26 -12.48 -0.28
N VAL A 152 -0.29 -12.63 -1.19
CA VAL A 152 -0.46 -13.41 -2.43
C VAL A 152 -0.77 -14.87 -2.10
N GLU A 153 -0.01 -15.49 -1.21
CA GLU A 153 -0.21 -16.89 -0.79
C GLU A 153 -1.61 -17.11 -0.22
N SER A 154 -2.16 -16.15 0.54
CA SER A 154 -3.52 -16.23 1.07
C SER A 154 -4.63 -16.20 0.02
N LEU A 155 -4.31 -15.77 -1.20
CA LEU A 155 -5.26 -15.69 -2.32
C LEU A 155 -5.10 -16.84 -3.34
N LEU A 156 -4.07 -17.65 -3.18
CA LEU A 156 -3.87 -18.82 -4.03
C LEU A 156 -4.69 -20.00 -3.48
N PRO A 157 -5.27 -20.83 -4.37
CA PRO A 157 -5.89 -22.08 -3.92
C PRO A 157 -4.83 -22.97 -3.28
N GLY A 158 -5.17 -23.52 -2.11
CA GLY A 158 -4.32 -24.48 -1.39
C GLY A 158 -4.23 -25.82 -2.13
#